data_6a036a9fb57882b24079801a8895aac2
#
_entry.id   6a036a9fb57882b24079801a8895aac2
#
_cell.length_a   1.000
_cell.length_b   1.000
_cell.length_c   1.000
_cell.angle_alpha   90.00
_cell.angle_beta   90.00
_cell.angle_gamma   90.00
#
_symmetry.space_group_name_H-M   'P 1'
#
loop_
_entity.id
_entity.type
_entity.pdbx_description
1 polymer ?
#
loop_
_entity_poly.entity_id
_entity_poly.type
_entity_poly.pdbx_seq_one_letter_code
_entity_poly.pdbx_strand_id
1 'polypeptide(L)'
;IKAPECFEIERRLVEELEIPVMHDDQHGTAIITSAALMNASEMLNKKIEDMKIVVVGAGAAAIACSIMYKELGVKNLIMCDSKGVIHKGRTDINKYKKEFITSSDAVSMEDAFRDADMVLGLSKPGTFTVEHIKLMSEEPIVFTLANPTPELFPEDVKSVRPKAIVGTGR
;
A
#
# COMPACT_ATOMS: atom_id res chain seq x y z
N ILE A 1 4.38 -19.12 3.92
CA ILE A 1 4.84 -19.25 2.52
C ILE A 1 4.89 -17.87 1.91
N LYS A 2 5.98 -17.55 1.20
CA LYS A 2 6.19 -16.21 0.66
C LYS A 2 5.55 -16.06 -0.74
N ALA A 3 5.37 -14.81 -1.16
CA ALA A 3 5.06 -14.51 -2.56
C ALA A 3 6.30 -14.80 -3.44
N PRO A 4 6.13 -15.32 -4.68
CA PRO A 4 4.83 -15.47 -5.36
C PRO A 4 4.14 -16.82 -5.14
N GLU A 5 4.78 -17.80 -4.48
CA GLU A 5 4.27 -19.17 -4.34
C GLU A 5 2.94 -19.24 -3.58
N CYS A 6 2.74 -18.36 -2.60
CA CYS A 6 1.52 -18.33 -1.79
C CYS A 6 0.25 -18.09 -2.63
N PHE A 7 0.33 -17.33 -3.72
CA PHE A 7 -0.82 -17.04 -4.58
C PHE A 7 -1.34 -18.31 -5.28
N GLU A 8 -0.43 -19.10 -5.81
CA GLU A 8 -0.79 -20.34 -6.52
C GLU A 8 -1.28 -21.41 -5.55
N ILE A 9 -0.63 -21.51 -4.39
CA ILE A 9 -1.02 -22.48 -3.35
C ILE A 9 -2.42 -22.19 -2.84
N GLU A 10 -2.71 -20.94 -2.47
CA GLU A 10 -4.05 -20.56 -2.02
C GLU A 10 -5.11 -20.82 -3.09
N ARG A 11 -4.86 -20.36 -4.32
CA ARG A 11 -5.78 -20.58 -5.44
C ARG A 11 -6.13 -22.07 -5.58
N ARG A 12 -5.13 -22.95 -5.57
CA ARG A 12 -5.35 -24.40 -5.68
C ARG A 12 -6.08 -24.97 -4.49
N LEU A 13 -5.77 -24.54 -3.26
CA LEU A 13 -6.48 -25.02 -2.08
C LEU A 13 -7.95 -24.57 -2.08
N VAL A 14 -8.25 -23.36 -2.54
CA VAL A 14 -9.63 -22.88 -2.71
C VAL A 14 -10.39 -23.71 -3.76
N GLU A 15 -9.73 -24.12 -4.85
CA GLU A 15 -10.35 -24.91 -5.91
C GLU A 15 -10.49 -26.41 -5.58
N GLU A 16 -9.54 -26.96 -4.81
CA GLU A 16 -9.45 -28.41 -4.56
C GLU A 16 -10.16 -28.85 -3.26
N LEU A 17 -10.42 -27.91 -2.31
CA LEU A 17 -10.99 -28.23 -1.01
C LEU A 17 -12.44 -27.75 -0.88
N GLU A 18 -13.27 -28.54 -0.20
CA GLU A 18 -14.68 -28.21 0.12
C GLU A 18 -14.84 -27.40 1.44
N ILE A 19 -13.76 -26.82 1.94
CA ILE A 19 -13.74 -25.96 3.13
C ILE A 19 -13.29 -24.54 2.78
N PRO A 20 -13.72 -23.51 3.54
CA PRO A 20 -13.20 -22.16 3.37
C PRO A 20 -11.68 -22.12 3.57
N VAL A 21 -10.98 -21.50 2.64
CA VAL A 21 -9.52 -21.31 2.70
C VAL A 21 -9.24 -19.81 2.57
N MET A 22 -8.40 -19.27 3.46
CA MET A 22 -7.97 -17.87 3.44
C MET A 22 -6.50 -17.77 3.87
N HIS A 23 -5.71 -17.05 3.11
CA HIS A 23 -4.35 -16.71 3.48
C HIS A 23 -4.33 -15.33 4.15
N ASP A 24 -4.15 -15.30 5.47
CA ASP A 24 -4.27 -14.07 6.28
C ASP A 24 -3.26 -12.98 5.89
N ASP A 25 -2.02 -13.34 5.57
CA ASP A 25 -0.99 -12.38 5.09
C ASP A 25 -1.39 -11.66 3.79
N GLN A 26 -2.35 -12.20 3.04
CA GLN A 26 -2.94 -11.53 1.88
C GLN A 26 -4.20 -10.76 2.31
N HIS A 27 -5.21 -11.49 2.75
CA HIS A 27 -6.58 -10.98 2.87
C HIS A 27 -6.84 -10.28 4.19
N GLY A 28 -6.25 -10.72 5.31
CA GLY A 28 -6.44 -10.09 6.61
C GLY A 28 -5.94 -8.65 6.61
N THR A 29 -4.72 -8.43 6.11
CA THR A 29 -4.15 -7.08 5.98
C THR A 29 -4.99 -6.23 5.02
N ALA A 30 -5.45 -6.79 3.90
CA ALA A 30 -6.27 -6.06 2.93
C ALA A 30 -7.62 -5.62 3.54
N ILE A 31 -8.30 -6.50 4.27
CA ILE A 31 -9.57 -6.19 4.94
C ILE A 31 -9.40 -5.05 5.96
N ILE A 32 -8.41 -5.18 6.85
CA ILE A 32 -8.18 -4.20 7.92
C ILE A 32 -7.78 -2.85 7.36
N THR A 33 -6.85 -2.81 6.39
CA THR A 33 -6.41 -1.53 5.82
C THR A 33 -7.49 -0.87 4.96
N SER A 34 -8.35 -1.65 4.32
CA SER A 34 -9.50 -1.13 3.58
C SER A 34 -10.53 -0.49 4.52
N ALA A 35 -10.87 -1.15 5.63
CA ALA A 35 -11.74 -0.57 6.65
C ALA A 35 -11.15 0.71 7.24
N ALA A 36 -9.83 0.72 7.51
CA ALA A 36 -9.14 1.90 8.00
C ALA A 36 -9.11 3.04 6.98
N LEU A 37 -8.89 2.74 5.67
CA LEU A 37 -8.97 3.73 4.59
C LEU A 37 -10.36 4.34 4.50
N MET A 38 -11.44 3.54 4.54
CA MET A 38 -12.81 4.02 4.50
C MET A 38 -13.09 5.00 5.65
N ASN A 39 -12.75 4.62 6.88
CA ASN A 39 -12.93 5.47 8.05
C ASN A 39 -12.10 6.76 7.97
N ALA A 40 -10.83 6.66 7.56
CA ALA A 40 -9.95 7.82 7.42
C ALA A 40 -10.45 8.77 6.32
N SER A 41 -10.92 8.25 5.19
CA SER A 41 -11.49 9.06 4.10
C SER A 41 -12.73 9.83 4.55
N GLU A 42 -13.60 9.19 5.35
CA GLU A 42 -14.78 9.84 5.95
C GLU A 42 -14.36 10.94 6.94
N MET A 43 -13.40 10.68 7.83
CA MET A 43 -12.87 11.67 8.79
C MET A 43 -12.28 12.90 8.10
N LEU A 44 -11.62 12.71 6.95
CA LEU A 44 -11.02 13.80 6.15
C LEU A 44 -11.99 14.42 5.15
N ASN A 45 -13.23 13.90 5.07
CA ASN A 45 -14.22 14.29 4.04
C ASN A 45 -13.64 14.24 2.60
N LYS A 46 -12.83 13.20 2.33
CA LYS A 46 -12.24 12.93 1.01
C LYS A 46 -12.88 11.72 0.37
N LYS A 47 -13.17 11.80 -0.93
CA LYS A 47 -13.67 10.64 -1.68
C LYS A 47 -12.50 9.73 -2.03
N ILE A 48 -12.64 8.43 -1.78
CA ILE A 48 -11.61 7.42 -2.05
C ILE A 48 -11.18 7.43 -3.53
N GLU A 49 -12.12 7.62 -4.44
CA GLU A 49 -11.88 7.66 -5.88
C GLU A 49 -11.02 8.81 -6.37
N ASP A 50 -10.92 9.90 -5.58
CA ASP A 50 -10.14 11.10 -5.89
C ASP A 50 -8.76 11.06 -5.21
N MET A 51 -8.53 10.12 -4.31
CA MET A 51 -7.28 10.02 -3.55
C MET A 51 -6.13 9.47 -4.40
N LYS A 52 -4.95 10.05 -4.23
CA LYS A 52 -3.68 9.49 -4.69
C LYS A 52 -3.09 8.63 -3.58
N ILE A 53 -2.96 7.33 -3.84
CA ILE A 53 -2.48 6.35 -2.86
C ILE A 53 -1.14 5.76 -3.33
N VAL A 54 -0.15 5.79 -2.45
CA VAL A 54 1.16 5.16 -2.65
C VAL A 54 1.23 3.89 -1.82
N VAL A 55 1.58 2.77 -2.44
CA VAL A 55 1.82 1.49 -1.77
C VAL A 55 3.31 1.17 -1.83
N VAL A 56 3.96 1.18 -0.69
CA VAL A 56 5.39 0.88 -0.56
C VAL A 56 5.59 -0.56 -0.10
N GLY A 57 5.90 -1.39 -1.04
CA GLY A 57 5.96 -2.85 -0.96
C GLY A 57 5.24 -3.46 -2.17
N ALA A 58 5.65 -4.66 -2.59
CA ALA A 58 5.01 -5.40 -3.67
C ALA A 58 5.00 -6.91 -3.36
N GLY A 59 4.83 -7.24 -2.09
CA GLY A 59 4.62 -8.59 -1.58
C GLY A 59 3.13 -8.99 -1.59
N ALA A 60 2.82 -10.13 -0.96
CA ALA A 60 1.48 -10.68 -0.93
C ALA A 60 0.44 -9.69 -0.37
N ALA A 61 0.71 -9.12 0.81
CA ALA A 61 -0.18 -8.14 1.43
C ALA A 61 -0.38 -6.90 0.56
N ALA A 62 0.72 -6.34 0.00
CA ALA A 62 0.65 -5.13 -0.83
C ALA A 62 -0.20 -5.33 -2.09
N ILE A 63 -0.06 -6.48 -2.74
CA ILE A 63 -0.87 -6.85 -3.91
C ILE A 63 -2.34 -6.99 -3.51
N ALA A 64 -2.65 -7.73 -2.45
CA ALA A 64 -4.03 -7.94 -2.00
C ALA A 64 -4.70 -6.62 -1.55
N CYS A 65 -3.99 -5.77 -0.79
CA CYS A 65 -4.49 -4.43 -0.43
C CYS A 65 -4.78 -3.58 -1.66
N SER A 66 -3.87 -3.59 -2.64
CA SER A 66 -4.02 -2.78 -3.86
C SER A 66 -5.19 -3.23 -4.72
N ILE A 67 -5.46 -4.54 -4.82
CA ILE A 67 -6.64 -5.07 -5.49
C ILE A 67 -7.90 -4.58 -4.78
N MET A 68 -7.99 -4.77 -3.47
CA MET A 68 -9.16 -4.35 -2.70
C MET A 68 -9.39 -2.83 -2.74
N TYR A 69 -8.32 -2.03 -2.72
CA TYR A 69 -8.43 -0.58 -2.87
C TYR A 69 -8.99 -0.17 -4.24
N LYS A 70 -8.58 -0.85 -5.32
CA LYS A 70 -9.17 -0.63 -6.65
C LYS A 70 -10.66 -0.99 -6.68
N GLU A 71 -11.06 -2.08 -6.02
CA GLU A 71 -12.46 -2.47 -5.88
C GLU A 71 -13.28 -1.45 -5.07
N LEU A 72 -12.67 -0.77 -4.09
CA LEU A 72 -13.26 0.37 -3.38
C LEU A 72 -13.36 1.65 -4.21
N GLY A 73 -12.82 1.65 -5.43
CA GLY A 73 -12.91 2.76 -6.37
C GLY A 73 -11.66 3.64 -6.47
N VAL A 74 -10.53 3.27 -5.84
CA VAL A 74 -9.26 3.99 -5.97
C VAL A 74 -8.80 3.97 -7.42
N LYS A 75 -8.69 5.15 -8.03
CA LYS A 75 -8.27 5.32 -9.44
C LYS A 75 -6.77 5.62 -9.59
N ASN A 76 -6.17 6.30 -8.62
CA ASN A 76 -4.78 6.72 -8.65
C ASN A 76 -3.96 5.99 -7.57
N LEU A 77 -3.50 4.79 -7.92
CA LEU A 77 -2.66 3.95 -7.06
C LEU A 77 -1.29 3.77 -7.70
N ILE A 78 -0.23 4.11 -6.96
CA ILE A 78 1.16 3.95 -7.37
C ILE A 78 1.83 2.94 -6.44
N MET A 79 2.30 1.83 -7.01
CA MET A 79 3.02 0.80 -6.26
C MET A 79 4.53 0.95 -6.43
N CYS A 80 5.26 0.84 -5.32
CA CYS A 80 6.71 0.84 -5.27
C CYS A 80 7.22 -0.50 -4.72
N ASP A 81 8.26 -1.04 -5.30
CA ASP A 81 9.00 -2.18 -4.75
C ASP A 81 10.43 -1.78 -4.36
N SER A 82 11.30 -2.76 -4.04
CA SER A 82 12.69 -2.50 -3.66
C SER A 82 13.55 -1.80 -4.73
N LYS A 83 13.04 -1.65 -5.94
CA LYS A 83 13.71 -0.98 -7.06
C LYS A 83 13.03 0.35 -7.44
N GLY A 84 12.05 0.80 -6.66
CA GLY A 84 11.31 2.04 -6.87
C GLY A 84 9.92 1.82 -7.47
N VAL A 85 9.39 2.84 -8.12
CA VAL A 85 8.05 2.83 -8.72
C VAL A 85 7.93 1.72 -9.78
N ILE A 86 6.78 1.05 -9.80
CA ILE A 86 6.44 0.09 -10.85
C ILE A 86 5.86 0.85 -12.04
N HIS A 87 6.70 1.17 -13.02
CA HIS A 87 6.35 2.00 -14.18
C HIS A 87 6.66 1.30 -15.51
N LYS A 88 6.13 1.83 -16.62
CA LYS A 88 6.23 1.24 -17.99
C LYS A 88 7.67 0.99 -18.46
N GLY A 89 8.65 1.76 -18.00
CA GLY A 89 10.06 1.63 -18.41
C GLY A 89 10.80 0.47 -17.75
N ARG A 90 10.17 -0.25 -16.81
CA ARG A 90 10.81 -1.38 -16.12
C ARG A 90 10.60 -2.69 -16.88
N THR A 91 11.65 -3.50 -16.98
CA THR A 91 11.66 -4.81 -17.67
C THR A 91 11.62 -6.00 -16.71
N ASP A 92 11.78 -5.76 -15.40
CA ASP A 92 11.90 -6.78 -14.35
C ASP A 92 10.58 -7.06 -13.61
N ILE A 93 9.45 -6.67 -14.19
CA ILE A 93 8.12 -6.77 -13.57
C ILE A 93 7.53 -8.18 -13.82
N ASN A 94 7.25 -8.92 -12.75
CA ASN A 94 6.60 -10.22 -12.84
C ASN A 94 5.09 -10.09 -13.14
N LYS A 95 4.43 -11.24 -13.43
CA LYS A 95 3.02 -11.28 -13.82
C LYS A 95 2.06 -10.65 -12.81
N TYR A 96 2.33 -10.77 -11.49
CA TYR A 96 1.47 -10.24 -10.43
C TYR A 96 1.58 -8.72 -10.26
N LYS A 97 2.73 -8.15 -10.63
CA LYS A 97 2.99 -6.70 -10.56
C LYS A 97 2.56 -5.96 -11.82
N LYS A 98 2.32 -6.66 -12.93
CA LYS A 98 2.01 -6.03 -14.23
C LYS A 98 0.77 -5.14 -14.20
N GLU A 99 -0.26 -5.52 -13.44
CA GLU A 99 -1.49 -4.73 -13.34
C GLU A 99 -1.33 -3.45 -12.50
N PHE A 100 -0.20 -3.30 -11.80
CA PHE A 100 0.14 -2.13 -10.99
C PHE A 100 1.17 -1.22 -11.67
N ILE A 101 1.46 -1.44 -12.95
CA ILE A 101 2.24 -0.49 -13.75
C ILE A 101 1.47 0.83 -13.77
N THR A 102 2.07 1.87 -13.17
CA THR A 102 1.42 3.17 -13.08
C THR A 102 1.19 3.77 -14.47
N SER A 103 0.05 4.44 -14.63
CA SER A 103 -0.26 5.28 -15.80
C SER A 103 0.28 6.70 -15.65
N SER A 104 0.70 7.09 -14.44
CA SER A 104 1.31 8.41 -14.19
C SER A 104 2.77 8.44 -14.67
N ASP A 105 3.34 9.66 -14.72
CA ASP A 105 4.74 9.87 -15.08
C ASP A 105 5.72 9.65 -13.92
N ALA A 106 5.24 9.18 -12.77
CA ALA A 106 6.07 8.91 -11.59
C ALA A 106 7.08 7.80 -11.89
N VAL A 107 8.35 8.08 -11.71
CA VAL A 107 9.46 7.14 -11.87
C VAL A 107 10.29 6.99 -10.58
N SER A 108 10.30 7.99 -9.72
CA SER A 108 10.97 7.99 -8.42
C SER A 108 9.97 7.85 -7.26
N MET A 109 10.45 7.55 -6.06
CA MET A 109 9.61 7.57 -4.87
C MET A 109 9.11 8.97 -4.55
N GLU A 110 9.95 9.98 -4.73
CA GLU A 110 9.59 11.39 -4.54
C GLU A 110 8.42 11.80 -5.45
N ASP A 111 8.41 11.36 -6.71
CA ASP A 111 7.29 11.61 -7.64
C ASP A 111 6.01 10.91 -7.16
N ALA A 112 6.14 9.68 -6.65
CA ALA A 112 5.01 8.95 -6.11
C ALA A 112 4.42 9.66 -4.90
N PHE A 113 5.26 10.10 -3.95
CA PHE A 113 4.83 10.74 -2.70
C PHE A 113 4.31 12.18 -2.87
N ARG A 114 4.73 12.90 -3.94
CA ARG A 114 4.27 14.28 -4.17
C ARG A 114 2.76 14.35 -4.26
N ASP A 115 2.16 15.17 -3.39
CA ASP A 115 0.71 15.38 -3.27
C ASP A 115 -0.10 14.09 -3.04
N ALA A 116 0.54 13.03 -2.51
CA ALA A 116 -0.17 11.81 -2.16
C ALA A 116 -1.06 12.04 -0.93
N ASP A 117 -2.28 11.51 -0.98
CA ASP A 117 -3.23 11.56 0.14
C ASP A 117 -2.99 10.44 1.13
N MET A 118 -2.48 9.32 0.66
CA MET A 118 -2.20 8.16 1.52
C MET A 118 -0.91 7.46 1.12
N VAL A 119 -0.18 6.97 2.12
CA VAL A 119 0.85 5.94 1.96
C VAL A 119 0.50 4.70 2.77
N LEU A 120 0.63 3.53 2.13
CA LEU A 120 0.55 2.21 2.76
C LEU A 120 1.93 1.57 2.72
N GLY A 121 2.61 1.51 3.86
CA GLY A 121 3.90 0.84 4.05
C GLY A 121 3.69 -0.63 4.38
N LEU A 122 4.18 -1.51 3.51
CA LEU A 122 4.17 -2.97 3.65
C LEU A 122 5.54 -3.53 3.24
N SER A 123 6.59 -2.92 3.76
CA SER A 123 7.98 -3.20 3.36
C SER A 123 8.87 -3.49 4.57
N LYS A 124 9.78 -2.60 4.89
CA LYS A 124 10.71 -2.71 6.01
C LYS A 124 11.08 -1.33 6.55
N PRO A 125 11.57 -1.25 7.80
CA PRO A 125 12.01 0.02 8.39
C PRO A 125 12.93 0.82 7.48
N GLY A 126 12.70 2.13 7.41
CA GLY A 126 13.54 3.07 6.67
C GLY A 126 13.39 3.03 5.14
N THR A 127 12.41 2.30 4.59
CA THR A 127 12.17 2.29 3.14
C THR A 127 11.75 3.66 2.62
N PHE A 128 11.01 4.42 3.43
CA PHE A 128 10.74 5.84 3.20
C PHE A 128 10.96 6.63 4.49
N THR A 129 11.08 7.94 4.39
CA THR A 129 11.52 8.83 5.47
C THR A 129 10.56 9.99 5.67
N VAL A 130 10.78 10.79 6.69
CA VAL A 130 10.02 12.03 6.94
C VAL A 130 10.08 13.00 5.75
N GLU A 131 11.15 12.96 4.95
CA GLU A 131 11.25 13.80 3.75
C GLU A 131 10.22 13.42 2.69
N HIS A 132 9.92 12.12 2.55
CA HIS A 132 8.82 11.67 1.70
C HIS A 132 7.46 12.11 2.24
N ILE A 133 7.26 12.04 3.58
CA ILE A 133 6.01 12.49 4.20
C ILE A 133 5.78 14.01 3.99
N LYS A 134 6.85 14.81 3.97
CA LYS A 134 6.76 16.26 3.67
C LYS A 134 6.25 16.56 2.26
N LEU A 135 6.42 15.64 1.31
CA LEU A 135 5.92 15.79 -0.07
C LEU A 135 4.42 15.48 -0.20
N MET A 136 3.83 14.79 0.79
CA MET A 136 2.42 14.42 0.77
C MET A 136 1.50 15.62 1.02
N SER A 137 0.20 15.42 0.83
CA SER A 137 -0.84 16.40 1.17
C SER A 137 -0.74 16.86 2.61
N GLU A 138 -1.43 17.94 2.97
CA GLU A 138 -1.32 18.55 4.31
C GLU A 138 -1.86 17.65 5.43
N GLU A 139 -2.91 16.89 5.15
CA GLU A 139 -3.54 15.95 6.08
C GLU A 139 -3.50 14.53 5.50
N PRO A 140 -2.32 13.87 5.45
CA PRO A 140 -2.17 12.57 4.81
C PRO A 140 -2.62 11.43 5.73
N ILE A 141 -3.00 10.32 5.12
CA ILE A 141 -3.14 9.03 5.78
C ILE A 141 -1.83 8.27 5.65
N VAL A 142 -1.23 7.87 6.77
CA VAL A 142 0.08 7.21 6.80
C VAL A 142 -0.04 5.90 7.57
N PHE A 143 -0.09 4.78 6.86
CA PHE A 143 -0.07 3.45 7.46
C PHE A 143 1.31 2.82 7.29
N THR A 144 2.01 2.57 8.40
CA THR A 144 3.36 2.00 8.46
C THR A 144 3.28 0.63 9.13
N LEU A 145 3.06 -0.41 8.33
CA LEU A 145 2.66 -1.73 8.81
C LEU A 145 3.79 -2.76 8.81
N ALA A 146 5.04 -2.35 8.58
CA ALA A 146 6.18 -3.27 8.68
C ALA A 146 6.30 -3.86 10.08
N ASN A 147 6.68 -5.12 10.14
CA ASN A 147 6.78 -5.91 11.37
C ASN A 147 8.20 -6.45 11.57
N PRO A 148 8.77 -6.40 12.80
CA PRO A 148 8.21 -5.89 14.07
C PRO A 148 8.33 -4.36 14.24
N THR A 149 9.10 -3.69 13.41
CA THR A 149 9.35 -2.25 13.46
C THR A 149 8.70 -1.59 12.24
N PRO A 150 7.90 -0.52 12.42
CA PRO A 150 7.26 0.19 11.31
C PRO A 150 8.29 0.88 10.42
N GLU A 151 7.91 1.25 9.19
CA GLU A 151 8.76 2.03 8.28
C GLU A 151 9.15 3.39 8.87
N LEU A 152 8.20 4.03 9.54
CA LEU A 152 8.34 5.26 10.33
C LEU A 152 7.48 5.17 11.58
N PHE A 153 7.93 5.76 12.67
CA PHE A 153 7.13 5.87 13.89
C PHE A 153 6.09 7.01 13.80
N PRO A 154 4.95 6.89 14.50
CA PRO A 154 3.91 7.92 14.50
C PRO A 154 4.42 9.30 14.91
N GLU A 155 5.31 9.39 15.89
CA GLU A 155 5.93 10.64 16.35
C GLU A 155 6.74 11.32 15.25
N ASP A 156 7.46 10.56 14.42
CA ASP A 156 8.24 11.10 13.30
C ASP A 156 7.30 11.69 12.24
N VAL A 157 6.22 10.96 11.89
CA VAL A 157 5.20 11.45 10.96
C VAL A 157 4.53 12.72 11.50
N LYS A 158 4.10 12.70 12.76
CA LYS A 158 3.43 13.84 13.41
C LYS A 158 4.33 15.06 13.53
N SER A 159 5.65 14.90 13.62
CA SER A 159 6.60 16.00 13.68
C SER A 159 6.57 16.87 12.42
N VAL A 160 6.24 16.32 11.26
CA VAL A 160 6.22 17.02 9.96
C VAL A 160 4.80 17.20 9.39
N ARG A 161 3.85 16.36 9.81
CA ARG A 161 2.43 16.42 9.44
C ARG A 161 1.57 16.20 10.69
N PRO A 162 1.37 17.22 11.54
CA PRO A 162 0.67 17.07 12.82
C PRO A 162 -0.76 16.54 12.69
N LYS A 163 -1.42 16.84 11.58
CA LYS A 163 -2.80 16.41 11.30
C LYS A 163 -2.90 15.05 10.57
N ALA A 164 -1.78 14.40 10.25
CA ALA A 164 -1.82 13.10 9.60
C ALA A 164 -2.64 12.09 10.40
N ILE A 165 -3.40 11.24 9.73
CA ILE A 165 -3.96 10.02 10.33
C ILE A 165 -2.91 8.93 10.22
N VAL A 166 -2.43 8.42 11.36
CA VAL A 166 -1.34 7.44 11.39
C VAL A 166 -1.83 6.13 11.97
N GLY A 167 -1.52 5.04 11.29
CA GLY A 167 -1.73 3.68 11.77
C GLY A 167 -0.46 2.85 11.66
N THR A 168 -0.23 1.96 12.64
CA THR A 168 0.89 1.02 12.66
C THR A 168 0.38 -0.42 12.76
N GLY A 169 1.22 -1.39 12.41
CA GLY A 169 0.88 -2.81 12.50
C GLY A 169 0.86 -3.35 13.92
N ARG A 170 1.41 -2.62 14.87
CA ARG A 170 1.45 -2.95 16.31
C ARG A 170 1.55 -1.68 17.15
#